data_534ad34a8ca935e4a724cbcab8b8e4cd
#
_entry.id   534ad34a8ca935e4a724cbcab8b8e4cd
#
_cell.length_a   1.000
_cell.length_b   1.000
_cell.length_c   1.000
_cell.angle_alpha   90.00
_cell.angle_beta   90.00
_cell.angle_gamma   90.00
#
_symmetry.space_group_name_H-M   'P 1'
#
loop_
_entity.id
_entity.type
_entity.pdbx_description
1 polymer ?
#
loop_
_entity_poly.entity_id
_entity_poly.type
_entity_poly.pdbx_seq_one_letter_code
_entity_poly.pdbx_strand_id
1 'polypeptide(L)'
;PLSSEVIKEAVKEDECLQLVVRAVATGRWGSLKMQGRHRTPEVKRILDALYNVREELMIPDDGYLLRDHCLVIPQSLADKVVQLAHVGHQGMVKTKKRIRSKVWFPHMDSMVEEVVRLCPWCQSTGSPPPPAPVITEDQPTRPWARASLDFGSLPDGRHIMVIMDDFSKYPVVEVLTH
;
A
#
# COMPACT_ATOMS: atom_id res chain seq x y z
N PRO A 1 17.38 7.37 -14.88
CA PRO A 1 16.46 8.39 -14.35
C PRO A 1 15.45 8.75 -15.42
N LEU A 2 14.18 8.95 -15.03
CA LEU A 2 13.14 9.47 -15.90
C LEU A 2 13.28 11.00 -15.89
N SER A 3 13.80 11.57 -16.98
CA SER A 3 13.78 13.02 -17.14
C SER A 3 12.41 13.49 -17.65
N SER A 4 12.12 14.75 -17.43
CA SER A 4 10.88 15.38 -17.93
C SER A 4 10.76 15.32 -19.44
N GLU A 5 11.89 15.39 -20.16
CA GLU A 5 11.92 15.27 -21.62
C GLU A 5 11.49 13.88 -22.11
N VAL A 6 11.97 12.82 -21.44
CA VAL A 6 11.58 11.43 -21.79
C VAL A 6 10.07 11.23 -21.58
N ILE A 7 9.50 11.82 -20.54
CA ILE A 7 8.05 11.76 -20.29
C ILE A 7 7.30 12.52 -21.40
N LYS A 8 7.78 13.70 -21.76
CA LYS A 8 7.16 14.54 -22.81
C LYS A 8 7.16 13.84 -24.18
N GLU A 9 8.26 13.17 -24.53
CA GLU A 9 8.37 12.38 -25.76
C GLU A 9 7.39 11.20 -25.73
N ALA A 10 7.39 10.43 -24.64
CA ALA A 10 6.50 9.29 -24.49
C ALA A 10 5.01 9.68 -24.49
N VAL A 11 4.66 10.87 -23.97
CA VAL A 11 3.29 11.41 -24.04
C VAL A 11 2.92 11.74 -25.49
N LYS A 12 3.86 12.24 -26.32
CA LYS A 12 3.58 12.51 -27.74
C LYS A 12 3.32 11.24 -28.55
N GLU A 13 3.97 10.13 -28.18
CA GLU A 13 3.79 8.84 -28.84
C GLU A 13 2.55 8.06 -28.36
N ASP A 14 2.00 8.40 -27.21
CA ASP A 14 0.83 7.73 -26.64
C ASP A 14 -0.46 8.27 -27.26
N GLU A 15 -1.09 7.46 -28.11
CA GLU A 15 -2.35 7.84 -28.79
C GLU A 15 -3.47 8.17 -27.80
N CYS A 16 -3.58 7.48 -26.67
CA CYS A 16 -4.63 7.73 -25.68
C CYS A 16 -4.42 9.10 -25.04
N LEU A 17 -3.20 9.43 -24.64
CA LEU A 17 -2.89 10.72 -24.06
C LEU A 17 -3.00 11.86 -25.08
N GLN A 18 -2.65 11.63 -26.36
CA GLN A 18 -2.86 12.62 -27.41
C GLN A 18 -4.35 12.97 -27.62
N LEU A 19 -5.25 11.98 -27.50
CA LEU A 19 -6.69 12.24 -27.56
C LEU A 19 -7.15 13.08 -26.35
N VAL A 20 -6.60 12.80 -25.17
CA VAL A 20 -6.91 13.57 -23.95
C VAL A 20 -6.35 14.98 -24.03
N VAL A 21 -5.13 15.17 -24.51
CA VAL A 21 -4.52 16.49 -24.74
C VAL A 21 -5.41 17.35 -25.66
N ARG A 22 -5.89 16.77 -26.75
CA ARG A 22 -6.85 17.47 -27.64
C ARG A 22 -8.17 17.78 -26.97
N ALA A 23 -8.70 16.85 -26.14
CA ALA A 23 -9.94 17.05 -25.42
C ALA A 23 -9.84 18.17 -24.37
N VAL A 24 -8.71 18.24 -23.64
CA VAL A 24 -8.41 19.32 -22.69
C VAL A 24 -8.31 20.66 -23.43
N ALA A 25 -7.55 20.72 -24.54
CA ALA A 25 -7.34 21.96 -25.29
C ALA A 25 -8.62 22.51 -25.94
N THR A 26 -9.56 21.63 -26.34
CA THR A 26 -10.78 22.04 -27.07
C THR A 26 -12.05 22.03 -26.22
N GLY A 27 -12.01 21.48 -25.01
CA GLY A 27 -13.19 21.23 -24.17
C GLY A 27 -14.13 20.13 -24.69
N ARG A 28 -13.79 19.43 -25.77
CA ARG A 28 -14.65 18.46 -26.48
C ARG A 28 -14.46 17.03 -26.00
N TRP A 29 -14.90 16.71 -24.80
CA TRP A 29 -14.78 15.38 -24.21
C TRP A 29 -15.71 14.31 -24.80
N GLY A 30 -16.79 14.71 -25.49
CA GLY A 30 -17.74 13.77 -26.13
C GLY A 30 -17.10 12.91 -27.22
N SER A 31 -16.12 13.46 -27.97
CA SER A 31 -15.38 12.74 -28.99
C SER A 31 -14.53 11.61 -28.45
N LEU A 32 -14.01 11.74 -27.23
CA LEU A 32 -13.20 10.73 -26.56
C LEU A 32 -13.99 9.43 -26.31
N LYS A 33 -15.25 9.54 -25.85
CA LYS A 33 -16.15 8.40 -25.63
C LYS A 33 -16.49 7.68 -26.93
N MET A 34 -16.69 8.41 -28.01
CA MET A 34 -16.99 7.80 -29.32
C MET A 34 -15.82 7.05 -29.91
N GLN A 35 -14.62 7.62 -29.80
CA GLN A 35 -13.39 7.00 -30.31
C GLN A 35 -12.96 5.76 -29.50
N GLY A 36 -13.31 5.69 -28.21
CA GLY A 36 -13.05 4.52 -27.37
C GLY A 36 -13.91 3.30 -27.70
N ARG A 37 -15.04 3.46 -28.40
CA ARG A 37 -15.97 2.34 -28.68
C ARG A 37 -15.42 1.27 -29.62
N HIS A 38 -14.50 1.62 -30.50
CA HIS A 38 -13.93 0.73 -31.53
C HIS A 38 -12.50 0.25 -31.16
N ARG A 39 -12.03 0.52 -29.93
CA ARG A 39 -10.70 0.15 -29.49
C ARG A 39 -10.74 -1.08 -28.56
N THR A 40 -9.56 -1.62 -28.28
CA THR A 40 -9.42 -2.77 -27.36
C THR A 40 -10.01 -2.46 -25.98
N PRO A 41 -10.47 -3.46 -25.23
CA PRO A 41 -11.03 -3.27 -23.87
C PRO A 41 -10.06 -2.54 -22.92
N GLU A 42 -8.77 -2.76 -23.09
CA GLU A 42 -7.71 -2.12 -22.30
C GLU A 42 -7.62 -0.62 -22.56
N VAL A 43 -7.54 -0.23 -23.84
CA VAL A 43 -7.55 1.18 -24.26
C VAL A 43 -8.81 1.89 -23.77
N LYS A 44 -9.96 1.21 -23.85
CA LYS A 44 -11.21 1.75 -23.34
C LYS A 44 -11.16 2.02 -21.85
N ARG A 45 -10.62 1.10 -21.03
CA ARG A 45 -10.46 1.28 -19.58
C ARG A 45 -9.57 2.49 -19.25
N ILE A 46 -8.47 2.67 -19.99
CA ILE A 46 -7.57 3.82 -19.84
C ILE A 46 -8.30 5.12 -20.14
N LEU A 47 -9.01 5.19 -21.27
CA LEU A 47 -9.76 6.39 -21.68
C LEU A 47 -10.92 6.71 -20.72
N ASP A 48 -11.62 5.70 -20.20
CA ASP A 48 -12.68 5.88 -19.21
C ASP A 48 -12.10 6.41 -17.87
N ALA A 49 -10.95 5.89 -17.43
CA ALA A 49 -10.27 6.40 -16.24
C ALA A 49 -9.84 7.87 -16.39
N LEU A 50 -9.28 8.23 -17.55
CA LEU A 50 -8.87 9.61 -17.86
C LEU A 50 -10.11 10.54 -17.97
N TYR A 51 -11.21 10.05 -18.56
CA TYR A 51 -12.45 10.81 -18.64
C TYR A 51 -13.05 11.10 -17.24
N ASN A 52 -12.95 10.16 -16.31
CA ASN A 52 -13.50 10.31 -14.97
C ASN A 52 -12.78 11.43 -14.16
N VAL A 53 -11.53 11.68 -14.47
CA VAL A 53 -10.72 12.74 -13.82
C VAL A 53 -10.54 13.98 -14.69
N ARG A 54 -11.33 14.15 -15.73
CA ARG A 54 -11.18 15.21 -16.75
C ARG A 54 -11.16 16.63 -16.18
N GLU A 55 -11.92 16.88 -15.11
CA GLU A 55 -12.00 18.20 -14.46
C GLU A 55 -10.70 18.57 -13.71
N GLU A 56 -9.87 17.57 -13.40
CA GLU A 56 -8.59 17.73 -12.73
C GLU A 56 -7.42 17.79 -13.72
N LEU A 57 -7.70 17.60 -15.03
CA LEU A 57 -6.68 17.58 -16.07
C LEU A 57 -6.45 18.98 -16.64
N MET A 58 -5.17 19.36 -16.72
CA MET A 58 -4.75 20.65 -17.27
C MET A 58 -3.47 20.51 -18.09
N ILE A 59 -3.26 21.47 -18.99
CA ILE A 59 -2.03 21.57 -19.78
C ILE A 59 -1.52 23.02 -19.59
N PRO A 60 -0.55 23.24 -18.69
CA PRO A 60 0.12 24.52 -18.54
C PRO A 60 0.99 24.85 -19.76
N ASP A 61 1.55 26.07 -19.78
CA ASP A 61 2.36 26.60 -20.89
C ASP A 61 3.56 25.72 -21.23
N ASP A 62 4.06 24.94 -20.27
CA ASP A 62 5.14 23.96 -20.44
C ASP A 62 4.77 22.77 -21.34
N GLY A 63 3.50 22.60 -21.65
CA GLY A 63 2.97 21.54 -22.52
C GLY A 63 2.96 20.15 -21.93
N TYR A 64 3.00 20.04 -20.59
CA TYR A 64 2.80 18.77 -19.88
C TYR A 64 1.32 18.53 -19.59
N LEU A 65 0.89 17.27 -19.68
CA LEU A 65 -0.42 16.90 -19.16
C LEU A 65 -0.30 16.67 -17.66
N LEU A 66 -1.02 17.46 -16.89
CA LEU A 66 -1.07 17.37 -15.44
C LEU A 66 -2.45 16.95 -14.97
N ARG A 67 -2.48 16.22 -13.87
CA ARG A 67 -3.65 16.04 -13.00
C ARG A 67 -3.35 16.76 -11.69
N ASP A 68 -4.03 17.89 -11.46
CA ASP A 68 -3.67 18.84 -10.39
C ASP A 68 -2.19 19.25 -10.50
N HIS A 69 -1.35 18.75 -9.59
CA HIS A 69 0.11 19.01 -9.55
C HIS A 69 0.95 17.79 -9.97
N CYS A 70 0.31 16.68 -10.37
CA CYS A 70 0.98 15.43 -10.74
C CYS A 70 1.12 15.30 -12.26
N LEU A 71 2.29 14.91 -12.74
CA LEU A 71 2.50 14.60 -14.15
C LEU A 71 1.72 13.35 -14.54
N VAL A 72 0.94 13.43 -15.62
CA VAL A 72 0.28 12.25 -16.19
C VAL A 72 1.30 11.45 -16.99
N ILE A 73 1.47 10.19 -16.62
CA ILE A 73 2.46 9.29 -17.20
C ILE A 73 1.78 8.37 -18.21
N PRO A 74 2.33 8.19 -19.43
CA PRO A 74 1.84 7.22 -20.39
C PRO A 74 2.04 5.79 -19.90
N GLN A 75 1.16 4.88 -20.36
CA GLN A 75 1.20 3.48 -19.93
C GLN A 75 2.54 2.78 -20.22
N SER A 76 3.23 3.17 -21.27
CA SER A 76 4.56 2.65 -21.62
C SER A 76 5.65 2.91 -20.56
N LEU A 77 5.48 3.91 -19.73
CA LEU A 77 6.41 4.24 -18.63
C LEU A 77 5.92 3.81 -17.26
N ALA A 78 4.69 3.31 -17.14
CA ALA A 78 4.07 2.99 -15.85
C ALA A 78 4.89 1.96 -15.04
N ASP A 79 5.28 0.84 -15.65
CA ASP A 79 6.09 -0.20 -15.02
C ASP A 79 7.41 0.35 -14.48
N LYS A 80 8.09 1.15 -15.28
CA LYS A 80 9.37 1.77 -14.89
C LYS A 80 9.20 2.74 -13.72
N VAL A 81 8.11 3.49 -13.70
CA VAL A 81 7.78 4.40 -12.59
C VAL A 81 7.53 3.62 -11.31
N VAL A 82 6.74 2.54 -11.37
CA VAL A 82 6.46 1.70 -10.20
C VAL A 82 7.74 1.05 -9.67
N GLN A 83 8.58 0.50 -10.55
CA GLN A 83 9.85 -0.10 -10.16
C GLN A 83 10.79 0.93 -9.48
N LEU A 84 10.93 2.13 -10.05
CA LEU A 84 11.73 3.21 -9.46
C LEU A 84 11.20 3.67 -8.11
N ALA A 85 9.89 3.72 -7.95
CA ALA A 85 9.26 4.07 -6.68
C ALA A 85 9.42 2.98 -5.62
N HIS A 86 9.49 1.72 -6.06
CA HIS A 86 9.65 0.56 -5.20
C HIS A 86 11.11 0.27 -4.79
N VAL A 87 12.08 0.94 -5.40
CA VAL A 87 13.49 0.86 -4.96
C VAL A 87 13.62 1.11 -3.47
N GLY A 88 14.25 0.20 -2.74
CA GLY A 88 14.35 0.25 -1.28
C GLY A 88 13.26 -0.51 -0.52
N HIS A 89 12.35 -1.20 -1.22
CA HIS A 89 11.37 -2.15 -0.66
C HIS A 89 10.58 -1.63 0.53
N GLN A 90 10.13 -0.37 0.47
CA GLN A 90 9.45 0.31 1.59
C GLN A 90 8.00 -0.14 1.83
N GLY A 91 7.55 -1.16 1.13
CA GLY A 91 6.18 -1.68 1.21
C GLY A 91 5.16 -0.86 0.41
N MET A 92 3.92 -1.34 0.41
CA MET A 92 2.84 -0.84 -0.45
C MET A 92 2.49 0.63 -0.19
N VAL A 93 2.25 0.99 1.06
CA VAL A 93 1.76 2.33 1.44
C VAL A 93 2.77 3.42 1.06
N LYS A 94 4.04 3.20 1.38
CA LYS A 94 5.10 4.18 1.10
C LYS A 94 5.37 4.30 -0.41
N THR A 95 5.33 3.18 -1.14
CA THR A 95 5.47 3.18 -2.61
C THR A 95 4.34 3.97 -3.26
N LYS A 96 3.07 3.72 -2.90
CA LYS A 96 1.92 4.51 -3.39
C LYS A 96 2.05 5.99 -3.06
N LYS A 97 2.41 6.34 -1.82
CA LYS A 97 2.59 7.73 -1.41
C LYS A 97 3.68 8.43 -2.24
N ARG A 98 4.80 7.75 -2.50
CA ARG A 98 5.91 8.28 -3.31
C ARG A 98 5.50 8.57 -4.75
N ILE A 99 4.72 7.69 -5.37
CA ILE A 99 4.22 7.90 -6.74
C ILE A 99 3.21 9.06 -6.75
N ARG A 100 2.18 9.00 -5.91
CA ARG A 100 1.10 10.00 -5.83
C ARG A 100 1.58 11.43 -5.56
N SER A 101 2.77 11.59 -4.99
CA SER A 101 3.32 12.93 -4.75
C SER A 101 3.91 13.61 -5.99
N LYS A 102 4.08 12.91 -7.10
CA LYS A 102 4.77 13.41 -8.29
C LYS A 102 4.09 13.10 -9.61
N VAL A 103 3.51 11.92 -9.72
CA VAL A 103 2.96 11.40 -10.99
C VAL A 103 1.64 10.70 -10.78
N TRP A 104 0.86 10.63 -11.84
CA TRP A 104 -0.39 9.89 -11.89
C TRP A 104 -0.56 9.16 -13.24
N PHE A 105 -1.15 8.00 -13.21
CA PHE A 105 -1.58 7.24 -14.39
C PHE A 105 -2.74 6.30 -14.01
N PRO A 106 -3.57 5.87 -14.97
CA PRO A 106 -4.66 4.94 -14.71
C PRO A 106 -4.18 3.63 -14.09
N HIS A 107 -4.96 3.09 -13.13
CA HIS A 107 -4.69 1.80 -12.47
C HIS A 107 -3.37 1.71 -11.67
N MET A 108 -2.78 2.84 -11.34
CA MET A 108 -1.51 2.93 -10.60
C MET A 108 -1.50 2.09 -9.32
N ASP A 109 -2.59 2.13 -8.54
CA ASP A 109 -2.66 1.43 -7.26
C ASP A 109 -2.59 -0.09 -7.41
N SER A 110 -3.29 -0.63 -8.40
CA SER A 110 -3.26 -2.07 -8.71
C SER A 110 -1.89 -2.53 -9.17
N MET A 111 -1.19 -1.73 -9.98
CA MET A 111 0.16 -2.04 -10.43
C MET A 111 1.16 -2.04 -9.26
N VAL A 112 1.05 -1.09 -8.34
CA VAL A 112 1.89 -1.07 -7.13
C VAL A 112 1.61 -2.29 -6.26
N GLU A 113 0.34 -2.66 -6.07
CA GLU A 113 -0.05 -3.84 -5.30
C GLU A 113 0.54 -5.12 -5.88
N GLU A 114 0.49 -5.27 -7.19
CA GLU A 114 1.06 -6.42 -7.89
C GLU A 114 2.57 -6.49 -7.73
N VAL A 115 3.30 -5.40 -7.98
CA VAL A 115 4.76 -5.35 -7.85
C VAL A 115 5.20 -5.65 -6.40
N VAL A 116 4.54 -5.09 -5.40
CA VAL A 116 4.88 -5.34 -3.99
C VAL A 116 4.55 -6.77 -3.58
N ARG A 117 3.41 -7.31 -4.04
CA ARG A 117 2.98 -8.68 -3.77
C ARG A 117 3.94 -9.71 -4.37
N LEU A 118 4.49 -9.45 -5.55
CA LEU A 118 5.41 -10.35 -6.23
C LEU A 118 6.88 -10.14 -5.84
N CYS A 119 7.19 -9.13 -5.04
CA CYS A 119 8.55 -8.82 -4.64
C CYS A 119 9.04 -9.76 -3.53
N PRO A 120 10.07 -10.62 -3.76
CA PRO A 120 10.56 -11.56 -2.75
C PRO A 120 11.07 -10.86 -1.48
N TRP A 121 11.71 -9.71 -1.61
CA TRP A 121 12.21 -8.93 -0.49
C TRP A 121 11.08 -8.39 0.40
N CYS A 122 10.01 -7.88 -0.21
CA CYS A 122 8.85 -7.41 0.54
C CYS A 122 8.09 -8.56 1.20
N GLN A 123 8.08 -9.74 0.60
CA GLN A 123 7.45 -10.93 1.17
C GLN A 123 8.23 -11.44 2.39
N SER A 124 9.57 -11.46 2.32
CA SER A 124 10.42 -11.92 3.42
C SER A 124 10.48 -10.96 4.60
N THR A 125 10.29 -9.66 4.37
CA THR A 125 10.33 -8.60 5.40
C THR A 125 8.95 -8.11 5.82
N GLY A 126 7.88 -8.77 5.35
CA GLY A 126 6.49 -8.47 5.72
C GLY A 126 6.29 -8.46 7.23
N SER A 127 5.49 -7.53 7.73
CA SER A 127 5.12 -7.52 9.15
C SER A 127 4.51 -8.87 9.53
N PRO A 128 4.88 -9.45 10.67
CA PRO A 128 4.22 -10.65 11.17
C PRO A 128 2.70 -10.40 11.25
N PRO A 129 1.88 -11.44 11.09
CA PRO A 129 0.44 -11.29 11.26
C PRO A 129 0.14 -10.67 12.63
N PRO A 130 -0.92 -9.86 12.74
CA PRO A 130 -1.29 -9.31 14.03
C PRO A 130 -1.43 -10.46 15.04
N PRO A 131 -1.00 -10.26 16.30
CA PRO A 131 -1.17 -11.28 17.32
C PRO A 131 -2.64 -11.68 17.40
N ALA A 132 -2.87 -12.97 17.60
CA ALA A 132 -4.24 -13.47 17.79
C ALA A 132 -4.94 -12.63 18.88
N PRO A 133 -6.22 -12.34 18.71
CA PRO A 133 -6.95 -11.61 19.75
C PRO A 133 -6.82 -12.35 21.08
N VAL A 134 -6.54 -11.59 22.12
CA VAL A 134 -6.46 -12.14 23.48
C VAL A 134 -7.84 -12.69 23.82
N ILE A 135 -7.94 -14.00 23.98
CA ILE A 135 -9.14 -14.64 24.49
C ILE A 135 -9.13 -14.40 26.00
N THR A 136 -9.99 -13.54 26.47
CA THR A 136 -10.23 -13.38 27.91
C THR A 136 -11.00 -14.60 28.39
N GLU A 137 -10.36 -15.45 29.17
CA GLU A 137 -11.05 -16.53 29.84
C GLU A 137 -11.96 -16.00 30.97
N ASP A 138 -13.07 -16.66 31.19
CA ASP A 138 -13.97 -16.31 32.28
C ASP A 138 -13.26 -16.39 33.64
N GLN A 139 -13.52 -15.45 34.51
CA GLN A 139 -12.99 -15.45 35.89
C GLN A 139 -13.50 -16.68 36.64
N PRO A 140 -12.64 -17.38 37.41
CA PRO A 140 -13.11 -18.47 38.25
C PRO A 140 -14.10 -17.97 39.30
N THR A 141 -15.09 -18.77 39.61
CA THR A 141 -16.20 -18.38 40.52
C THR A 141 -15.96 -18.78 41.98
N ARG A 142 -14.90 -19.52 42.28
CA ARG A 142 -14.54 -19.99 43.63
C ARG A 142 -13.01 -20.08 43.80
N PRO A 143 -12.53 -19.95 45.05
CA PRO A 143 -11.11 -20.14 45.35
C PRO A 143 -10.57 -21.50 44.86
N TRP A 144 -9.36 -21.48 44.35
CA TRP A 144 -8.61 -22.66 43.90
C TRP A 144 -9.28 -23.46 42.77
N ALA A 145 -10.26 -22.89 42.06
CA ALA A 145 -10.83 -23.49 40.87
C ALA A 145 -9.87 -23.42 39.67
N ARG A 146 -9.02 -22.41 39.67
CA ARG A 146 -7.94 -22.23 38.72
C ARG A 146 -6.76 -21.56 39.40
N ALA A 147 -5.57 -22.06 39.15
CA ALA A 147 -4.34 -21.50 39.66
C ALA A 147 -3.35 -21.26 38.51
N SER A 148 -2.67 -20.12 38.56
CA SER A 148 -1.55 -19.80 37.67
C SER A 148 -0.24 -20.14 38.37
N LEU A 149 0.74 -20.66 37.62
CA LEU A 149 2.04 -21.06 38.14
C LEU A 149 3.13 -20.39 37.32
N ASP A 150 4.12 -19.84 38.01
CA ASP A 150 5.29 -19.22 37.39
C ASP A 150 6.57 -19.54 38.16
N PHE A 151 7.71 -19.48 37.48
CA PHE A 151 9.01 -19.73 38.06
C PHE A 151 9.90 -18.49 37.90
N GLY A 152 10.58 -18.11 38.97
CA GLY A 152 11.54 -17.03 38.99
C GLY A 152 12.93 -17.49 39.46
N SER A 153 13.96 -16.67 39.21
CA SER A 153 15.29 -16.87 39.75
C SER A 153 15.65 -15.74 40.67
N LEU A 154 16.18 -16.09 41.84
CA LEU A 154 16.71 -15.11 42.80
C LEU A 154 18.16 -14.73 42.45
N PRO A 155 18.63 -13.54 42.88
CA PRO A 155 20.00 -13.09 42.62
C PRO A 155 21.09 -14.03 43.20
N ASP A 156 20.76 -14.82 44.19
CA ASP A 156 21.64 -15.80 44.83
C ASP A 156 21.67 -17.16 44.12
N GLY A 157 21.01 -17.29 42.97
CA GLY A 157 21.01 -18.50 42.15
C GLY A 157 19.91 -19.51 42.54
N ARG A 158 19.16 -19.31 43.60
CA ARG A 158 18.01 -20.14 43.95
C ARG A 158 16.82 -19.86 43.02
N HIS A 159 15.93 -20.83 42.88
CA HIS A 159 14.70 -20.68 42.13
C HIS A 159 13.51 -20.56 43.07
N ILE A 160 12.51 -19.81 42.64
CA ILE A 160 11.23 -19.73 43.34
C ILE A 160 10.13 -20.22 42.40
N MET A 161 9.16 -20.89 43.00
CA MET A 161 7.90 -21.23 42.35
C MET A 161 6.79 -20.37 42.98
N VAL A 162 6.01 -19.71 42.16
CA VAL A 162 4.88 -18.90 42.61
C VAL A 162 3.61 -19.54 42.06
N ILE A 163 2.70 -19.92 42.93
CA ILE A 163 1.36 -20.38 42.58
C ILE A 163 0.37 -19.32 43.02
N MET A 164 -0.45 -18.85 42.11
CA MET A 164 -1.46 -17.81 42.38
C MET A 164 -2.84 -18.37 42.14
N ASP A 165 -3.72 -18.26 43.15
CA ASP A 165 -5.16 -18.52 42.95
C ASP A 165 -5.78 -17.42 42.09
N ASP A 166 -6.34 -17.79 40.93
CA ASP A 166 -6.88 -16.81 39.99
C ASP A 166 -8.17 -16.12 40.49
N PHE A 167 -8.85 -16.68 41.47
CA PHE A 167 -10.04 -16.09 42.11
C PHE A 167 -9.67 -15.03 43.14
N SER A 168 -8.98 -15.42 44.20
CA SER A 168 -8.63 -14.55 45.33
C SER A 168 -7.37 -13.72 45.10
N LYS A 169 -6.57 -14.04 44.07
CA LYS A 169 -5.22 -13.49 43.84
C LYS A 169 -4.23 -13.79 44.98
N TYR A 170 -4.53 -14.81 45.79
CA TYR A 170 -3.66 -15.24 46.88
C TYR A 170 -2.43 -15.99 46.34
N PRO A 171 -1.20 -15.51 46.63
CA PRO A 171 0.02 -16.16 46.15
C PRO A 171 0.53 -17.16 47.19
N VAL A 172 1.00 -18.30 46.74
CA VAL A 172 1.86 -19.23 47.50
C VAL A 172 3.22 -19.22 46.86
N VAL A 173 4.24 -18.98 47.65
CA VAL A 173 5.65 -18.91 47.16
C VAL A 173 6.47 -19.99 47.86
N GLU A 174 7.15 -20.80 47.05
CA GLU A 174 8.07 -21.82 47.50
C GLU A 174 9.48 -21.57 46.98
N VAL A 175 10.49 -21.67 47.83
CA VAL A 175 11.88 -21.57 47.42
C VAL A 175 12.37 -22.98 47.12
N LEU A 176 12.75 -23.21 45.86
CA LEU A 176 13.26 -24.50 45.42
C LEU A 176 14.76 -24.62 45.77
N THR A 177 15.06 -25.56 46.61
CA THR A 177 16.45 -25.99 46.89
C THR A 177 16.72 -27.22 46.07
N HIS A 178 17.91 -27.25 45.43
CA HIS A 178 18.36 -28.41 44.64
C HIS A 178 18.47 -29.66 45.53
#